data_cf307dd3013c5f857a830bdeafa7069e
#
_entry.id   cf307dd3013c5f857a830bdeafa7069e
#
_cell.length_a   1.000
_cell.length_b   1.000
_cell.length_c   1.000
_cell.angle_alpha   90.00
_cell.angle_beta   90.00
_cell.angle_gamma   90.00
#
_symmetry.space_group_name_H-M   'P 1'
#
loop_
_entity.id
_entity.type
_entity.pdbx_description
1 polymer ?
#
loop_
_entity_poly.entity_id
_entity_poly.type
_entity_poly.pdbx_seq_one_letter_code
_entity_poly.pdbx_strand_id
1 'polypeptide(L)'
;MRSATLGATVFAAVMLLLFSPPAAVAQDADTTPTFAKDIAPIFQESCQVCHRPDNMAPMSLMTYQESRPWARSIKQKVMAREMPPWHIDKKVGIQSFKADRSLSDDQIDTIVRWVDNGAPMGNPADMPEPREFQDFGAWSIETDLIVK
;
A
#
# COMPACT_ATOMS: atom_id res chain seq x y z
N MET A 1 10.63 -67.75 27.50
CA MET A 1 11.15 -66.41 27.78
C MET A 1 11.38 -65.64 26.48
N ARG A 2 10.34 -65.29 25.72
CA ARG A 2 10.49 -64.54 24.43
C ARG A 2 9.33 -63.56 24.16
N SER A 3 8.65 -63.03 25.17
CA SER A 3 7.50 -62.15 24.95
C SER A 3 7.58 -60.75 25.55
N ALA A 4 8.73 -60.37 26.19
CA ALA A 4 8.84 -59.08 26.89
C ALA A 4 9.52 -57.92 26.08
N THR A 5 10.16 -58.26 24.96
CA THR A 5 10.95 -57.27 24.21
C THR A 5 10.17 -56.53 23.11
N LEU A 6 9.02 -57.06 22.65
CA LEU A 6 8.24 -56.42 21.59
C LEU A 6 7.39 -55.25 22.08
N GLY A 7 6.98 -55.23 23.35
CA GLY A 7 6.17 -54.18 23.94
C GLY A 7 6.91 -52.86 24.20
N ALA A 8 8.18 -52.94 24.52
CA ALA A 8 9.00 -51.77 24.87
C ALA A 8 9.38 -50.94 23.64
N THR A 9 9.58 -51.57 22.48
CA THR A 9 9.93 -50.86 21.24
C THR A 9 8.77 -50.11 20.61
N VAL A 10 7.54 -50.64 20.74
CA VAL A 10 6.33 -49.99 20.22
C VAL A 10 5.99 -48.74 21.07
N PHE A 11 6.19 -48.80 22.39
CA PHE A 11 5.93 -47.66 23.28
C PHE A 11 6.89 -46.50 23.07
N ALA A 12 8.15 -46.80 22.79
CA ALA A 12 9.17 -45.76 22.50
C ALA A 12 8.90 -45.03 21.14
N ALA A 13 8.39 -45.76 20.12
CA ALA A 13 8.07 -45.18 18.83
C ALA A 13 6.82 -44.28 18.87
N VAL A 14 5.83 -44.62 19.68
CA VAL A 14 4.61 -43.79 19.83
C VAL A 14 4.87 -42.51 20.61
N MET A 15 5.78 -42.53 21.60
CA MET A 15 6.14 -41.34 22.36
C MET A 15 6.96 -40.31 21.54
N LEU A 16 7.73 -40.75 20.53
CA LEU A 16 8.47 -39.82 19.66
C LEU A 16 7.56 -39.05 18.70
N LEU A 17 6.39 -39.57 18.35
CA LEU A 17 5.43 -38.92 17.46
C LEU A 17 4.59 -37.82 18.16
N LEU A 18 4.53 -37.81 19.48
CA LEU A 18 3.76 -36.86 20.26
C LEU A 18 4.54 -35.55 20.58
N PHE A 19 5.87 -35.54 20.32
CA PHE A 19 6.74 -34.37 20.54
C PHE A 19 7.17 -33.69 19.23
N SER A 20 6.38 -33.77 18.17
CA SER A 20 6.64 -32.93 16.99
C SER A 20 6.39 -31.47 17.40
N PRO A 21 7.42 -30.59 17.38
CA PRO A 21 7.19 -29.17 17.60
C PRO A 21 6.21 -28.67 16.54
N PRO A 22 5.29 -27.77 16.89
CA PRO A 22 4.45 -27.14 15.89
C PRO A 22 5.36 -26.55 14.83
N ALA A 23 5.08 -26.86 13.56
CA ALA A 23 5.76 -26.23 12.46
C ALA A 23 5.64 -24.71 12.66
N ALA A 24 6.76 -24.04 12.92
CA ALA A 24 6.78 -22.61 12.95
C ALA A 24 6.33 -22.15 11.57
N VAL A 25 5.12 -21.58 11.49
CA VAL A 25 4.67 -20.89 10.31
C VAL A 25 5.71 -19.78 10.14
N ALA A 26 6.56 -19.90 9.14
CA ALA A 26 7.43 -18.80 8.75
C ALA A 26 6.49 -17.63 8.45
N GLN A 27 6.42 -16.70 9.39
CA GLN A 27 5.80 -15.40 9.10
C GLN A 27 6.67 -14.80 8.00
N ASP A 28 6.06 -14.59 6.83
CA ASP A 28 6.70 -13.90 5.73
C ASP A 28 7.29 -12.59 6.28
N ALA A 29 8.61 -12.55 6.38
CA ALA A 29 9.36 -11.38 6.87
C ALA A 29 9.23 -10.17 5.91
N ASP A 30 8.45 -10.30 4.84
CA ASP A 30 8.26 -9.31 3.78
C ASP A 30 6.85 -8.69 3.76
N THR A 31 6.15 -8.67 4.88
CA THR A 31 4.78 -8.12 4.94
C THR A 31 4.71 -6.63 5.31
N THR A 32 5.84 -6.00 5.64
CA THR A 32 5.88 -4.57 5.95
C THR A 32 5.87 -3.75 4.67
N PRO A 33 4.82 -2.95 4.41
CA PRO A 33 4.79 -2.10 3.23
C PRO A 33 5.96 -1.14 3.19
N THR A 34 6.51 -0.92 1.99
CA THR A 34 7.61 0.01 1.74
C THR A 34 7.17 1.10 0.78
N PHE A 35 7.87 2.25 0.82
CA PHE A 35 7.55 3.34 -0.10
C PHE A 35 7.72 2.92 -1.55
N ALA A 36 8.86 2.35 -1.90
CA ALA A 36 9.19 2.03 -3.28
C ALA A 36 8.21 1.04 -3.91
N LYS A 37 7.89 -0.05 -3.22
CA LYS A 37 7.09 -1.13 -3.75
C LYS A 37 5.58 -0.88 -3.65
N ASP A 38 5.14 -0.34 -2.50
CA ASP A 38 3.72 -0.38 -2.14
C ASP A 38 3.07 1.01 -2.15
N ILE A 39 3.80 2.05 -1.73
CA ILE A 39 3.23 3.40 -1.56
C ILE A 39 3.37 4.25 -2.81
N ALA A 40 4.52 4.21 -3.48
CA ALA A 40 4.76 5.01 -4.68
C ALA A 40 3.72 4.74 -5.79
N PRO A 41 3.31 3.50 -6.08
CA PRO A 41 2.24 3.24 -7.04
C PRO A 41 0.91 3.89 -6.64
N ILE A 42 0.52 3.81 -5.36
CA ILE A 42 -0.70 4.44 -4.86
C ILE A 42 -0.62 5.96 -5.00
N PHE A 43 0.54 6.55 -4.66
CA PHE A 43 0.73 8.00 -4.77
C PHE A 43 0.70 8.48 -6.21
N GLN A 44 1.30 7.75 -7.14
CA GLN A 44 1.24 8.06 -8.57
C GLN A 44 -0.18 8.06 -9.11
N GLU A 45 -0.99 7.10 -8.68
CA GLU A 45 -2.36 6.96 -9.16
C GLU A 45 -3.29 8.04 -8.59
N SER A 46 -3.24 8.26 -7.27
CA SER A 46 -4.28 8.99 -6.55
C SER A 46 -3.85 10.34 -5.98
N CYS A 47 -2.54 10.59 -5.77
CA CYS A 47 -2.06 11.77 -5.04
C CYS A 47 -1.30 12.75 -5.91
N GLN A 48 -0.36 12.26 -6.73
CA GLN A 48 0.61 13.09 -7.47
C GLN A 48 -0.03 13.96 -8.54
N VAL A 49 -1.24 13.66 -8.97
CA VAL A 49 -1.97 14.51 -9.90
C VAL A 49 -2.16 15.93 -9.36
N CYS A 50 -2.24 16.08 -8.03
CA CYS A 50 -2.34 17.36 -7.35
C CYS A 50 -1.07 17.69 -6.53
N HIS A 51 -0.45 16.69 -5.90
CA HIS A 51 0.71 16.83 -5.03
C HIS A 51 2.04 16.70 -5.82
N ARG A 52 2.31 17.67 -6.66
CA ARG A 52 3.56 17.81 -7.42
C ARG A 52 3.98 19.28 -7.53
N PRO A 53 5.23 19.58 -7.89
CA PRO A 53 5.66 20.96 -8.09
C PRO A 53 4.73 21.73 -9.04
N ASP A 54 4.57 23.01 -8.77
CA ASP A 54 3.77 23.95 -9.58
C ASP A 54 2.31 23.53 -9.80
N ASN A 55 1.72 22.82 -8.84
CA ASN A 55 0.33 22.40 -8.87
C ASN A 55 -0.44 22.87 -7.62
N MET A 56 -1.72 22.52 -7.51
CA MET A 56 -2.64 23.08 -6.51
C MET A 56 -2.39 22.65 -5.06
N ALA A 57 -1.72 21.53 -4.83
CA ALA A 57 -1.48 21.04 -3.47
C ALA A 57 -0.21 21.68 -2.86
N PRO A 58 -0.19 21.92 -1.53
CA PRO A 58 0.88 22.72 -0.88
C PRO A 58 2.21 21.98 -0.73
N MET A 59 2.26 20.66 -0.91
CA MET A 59 3.49 19.86 -0.82
C MET A 59 3.56 18.86 -1.95
N SER A 60 4.78 18.57 -2.39
CA SER A 60 5.05 17.50 -3.35
C SER A 60 5.07 16.13 -2.67
N LEU A 61 4.55 15.12 -3.36
CA LEU A 61 4.62 13.70 -2.99
C LEU A 61 5.27 12.87 -4.11
N MET A 62 6.13 13.49 -4.90
CA MET A 62 6.78 12.84 -6.03
C MET A 62 7.88 11.87 -5.61
N THR A 63 8.57 12.17 -4.51
CA THR A 63 9.70 11.38 -4.01
C THR A 63 9.47 10.93 -2.57
N TYR A 64 10.26 9.93 -2.14
CA TYR A 64 10.27 9.50 -0.75
C TYR A 64 10.64 10.63 0.21
N GLN A 65 11.67 11.40 -0.14
CA GLN A 65 12.19 12.50 0.69
C GLN A 65 11.14 13.59 0.90
N GLU A 66 10.34 13.88 -0.12
CA GLU A 66 9.23 14.83 -0.03
C GLU A 66 8.04 14.27 0.75
N SER A 67 7.75 12.98 0.60
CA SER A 67 6.58 12.32 1.19
C SER A 67 6.79 11.96 2.67
N ARG A 68 7.98 11.48 3.03
CA ARG A 68 8.29 10.94 4.36
C ARG A 68 7.98 11.89 5.52
N PRO A 69 8.30 13.20 5.45
CA PRO A 69 7.97 14.16 6.51
C PRO A 69 6.46 14.28 6.79
N TRP A 70 5.63 14.03 5.78
CA TRP A 70 4.17 14.15 5.83
C TRP A 70 3.45 12.83 6.18
N ALA A 71 4.18 11.73 6.35
CA ALA A 71 3.61 10.39 6.50
C ALA A 71 2.47 10.33 7.54
N ARG A 72 2.65 10.93 8.73
CA ARG A 72 1.61 10.97 9.77
C ARG A 72 0.36 11.73 9.34
N SER A 73 0.53 12.88 8.70
CA SER A 73 -0.58 13.69 8.18
C SER A 73 -1.30 12.97 7.06
N ILE A 74 -0.56 12.32 6.16
CA ILE A 74 -1.12 11.49 5.09
C ILE A 74 -2.00 10.39 5.69
N LYS A 75 -1.48 9.62 6.66
CA LYS A 75 -2.25 8.59 7.37
C LYS A 75 -3.57 9.15 7.92
N GLN A 76 -3.52 10.27 8.65
CA GLN A 76 -4.72 10.88 9.23
C GLN A 76 -5.74 11.25 8.16
N LYS A 77 -5.30 11.88 7.06
CA LYS A 77 -6.17 12.37 6.00
C LYS A 77 -6.81 11.24 5.18
N VAL A 78 -6.05 10.17 4.90
CA VAL A 78 -6.61 9.03 4.15
C VAL A 78 -7.56 8.19 5.02
N MET A 79 -7.27 8.03 6.31
CA MET A 79 -8.19 7.36 7.23
C MET A 79 -9.51 8.11 7.40
N ALA A 80 -9.47 9.44 7.46
CA ALA A 80 -10.65 10.29 7.51
C ALA A 80 -11.35 10.41 6.13
N ARG A 81 -10.80 9.82 5.07
CA ARG A 81 -11.23 9.95 3.67
C ARG A 81 -11.35 11.41 3.20
N GLU A 82 -10.56 12.30 3.79
CA GLU A 82 -10.43 13.69 3.36
C GLU A 82 -9.50 13.83 2.16
N MET A 83 -8.57 12.86 1.98
CA MET A 83 -7.66 12.77 0.84
C MET A 83 -7.70 11.36 0.24
N PRO A 84 -7.73 11.25 -1.10
CA PRO A 84 -7.98 12.32 -2.09
C PRO A 84 -9.35 13.01 -1.85
N PRO A 85 -9.52 14.29 -2.27
CA PRO A 85 -10.77 15.04 -2.08
C PRO A 85 -11.84 14.57 -3.07
N TRP A 86 -12.25 13.31 -2.94
CA TRP A 86 -13.20 12.62 -3.80
C TRP A 86 -14.38 12.14 -2.96
N HIS A 87 -15.38 13.01 -2.80
CA HIS A 87 -16.51 12.82 -1.88
C HIS A 87 -17.73 12.16 -2.52
N ILE A 88 -17.51 11.19 -3.40
CA ILE A 88 -18.59 10.45 -4.04
C ILE A 88 -18.92 9.21 -3.21
N ASP A 89 -20.20 9.10 -2.81
CA ASP A 89 -20.69 7.87 -2.18
C ASP A 89 -20.92 6.79 -3.25
N LYS A 90 -20.07 5.80 -3.28
CA LYS A 90 -20.15 4.67 -4.23
C LYS A 90 -21.30 3.71 -3.94
N LYS A 91 -22.06 3.90 -2.85
CA LYS A 91 -23.19 3.06 -2.49
C LYS A 91 -24.52 3.63 -2.98
N VAL A 92 -24.52 4.85 -3.51
CA VAL A 92 -25.72 5.55 -4.00
C VAL A 92 -25.64 5.77 -5.49
N GLY A 93 -26.67 5.38 -6.23
CA GLY A 93 -26.79 5.60 -7.67
C GLY A 93 -25.79 4.79 -8.51
N ILE A 94 -25.14 5.44 -9.48
CA ILE A 94 -24.13 4.84 -10.34
C ILE A 94 -22.86 4.60 -9.50
N GLN A 95 -22.36 3.36 -9.49
CA GLN A 95 -21.26 2.95 -8.60
C GLN A 95 -19.87 2.90 -9.28
N SER A 96 -19.82 3.13 -10.59
CA SER A 96 -18.56 3.21 -11.33
C SER A 96 -18.41 4.60 -11.94
N PHE A 97 -17.29 5.24 -11.65
CA PHE A 97 -16.99 6.60 -12.10
C PHE A 97 -15.74 6.62 -12.95
N LYS A 98 -15.77 7.39 -14.05
CA LYS A 98 -14.58 7.62 -14.85
C LYS A 98 -13.57 8.45 -14.05
N ALA A 99 -12.30 8.04 -14.07
CA ALA A 99 -11.22 8.71 -13.34
C ALA A 99 -11.44 8.80 -11.82
N ASP A 100 -12.02 7.76 -11.23
CA ASP A 100 -12.15 7.62 -9.77
C ASP A 100 -10.77 7.60 -9.11
N ARG A 101 -10.51 8.56 -8.23
CA ARG A 101 -9.25 8.72 -7.49
C ARG A 101 -9.37 8.32 -6.03
N SER A 102 -10.52 7.85 -5.60
CA SER A 102 -10.67 7.41 -4.22
C SER A 102 -9.79 6.19 -3.93
N LEU A 103 -9.31 6.13 -2.71
CA LEU A 103 -8.57 4.96 -2.24
C LEU A 103 -9.51 3.83 -1.85
N SER A 104 -9.12 2.60 -2.18
CA SER A 104 -9.75 1.41 -1.61
C SER A 104 -9.39 1.25 -0.13
N ASP A 105 -10.15 0.41 0.58
CA ASP A 105 -9.83 0.09 1.98
C ASP A 105 -8.45 -0.56 2.11
N ASP A 106 -8.06 -1.43 1.18
CA ASP A 106 -6.75 -2.07 1.15
C ASP A 106 -5.60 -1.07 0.92
N GLN A 107 -5.81 -0.06 0.06
CA GLN A 107 -4.83 1.00 -0.16
C GLN A 107 -4.67 1.87 1.09
N ILE A 108 -5.77 2.19 1.77
CA ILE A 108 -5.73 2.93 3.04
C ILE A 108 -4.98 2.11 4.09
N ASP A 109 -5.31 0.83 4.26
CA ASP A 109 -4.63 -0.06 5.20
C ASP A 109 -3.12 -0.17 4.90
N THR A 110 -2.75 -0.28 3.63
CA THR A 110 -1.35 -0.31 3.20
C THR A 110 -0.60 0.97 3.62
N ILE A 111 -1.21 2.15 3.41
CA ILE A 111 -0.62 3.43 3.84
C ILE A 111 -0.51 3.48 5.37
N VAL A 112 -1.54 3.06 6.09
CA VAL A 112 -1.57 3.04 7.56
C VAL A 112 -0.44 2.16 8.09
N ARG A 113 -0.32 0.92 7.61
CA ARG A 113 0.73 -0.01 8.02
C ARG A 113 2.13 0.50 7.68
N TRP A 114 2.31 1.12 6.51
CA TRP A 114 3.57 1.76 6.14
C TRP A 114 3.98 2.81 7.17
N VAL A 115 3.07 3.71 7.54
CA VAL A 115 3.35 4.78 8.50
C VAL A 115 3.64 4.22 9.88
N ASP A 116 2.84 3.24 10.36
CA ASP A 116 2.98 2.63 11.68
C ASP A 116 4.29 1.85 11.83
N ASN A 117 4.81 1.32 10.74
CA ASN A 117 6.12 0.67 10.69
C ASN A 117 7.29 1.65 10.43
N GLY A 118 7.10 2.94 10.66
CA GLY A 118 8.16 3.95 10.57
C GLY A 118 8.37 4.51 9.17
N ALA A 119 7.48 4.24 8.24
CA ALA A 119 7.50 4.72 6.86
C ALA A 119 8.83 4.39 6.13
N PRO A 120 9.21 3.10 6.01
CA PRO A 120 10.46 2.69 5.37
C PRO A 120 10.47 3.00 3.88
N MET A 121 11.68 3.30 3.34
CA MET A 121 11.88 3.49 1.89
C MET A 121 11.72 2.19 1.10
N GLY A 122 12.23 1.08 1.61
CA GLY A 122 12.37 -0.17 0.86
C GLY A 122 13.54 -0.13 -0.13
N ASN A 123 13.56 -1.09 -1.06
CA ASN A 123 14.57 -1.16 -2.10
C ASN A 123 14.27 -0.14 -3.21
N PRO A 124 15.16 0.80 -3.53
CA PRO A 124 14.96 1.77 -4.60
C PRO A 124 14.71 1.15 -5.99
N ALA A 125 15.19 -0.09 -6.21
CA ALA A 125 14.96 -0.79 -7.47
C ALA A 125 13.49 -1.20 -7.68
N ASP A 126 12.68 -1.20 -6.61
CA ASP A 126 11.24 -1.50 -6.69
C ASP A 126 10.39 -0.27 -7.02
N MET A 127 11.01 0.90 -7.20
CA MET A 127 10.28 2.10 -7.59
C MET A 127 9.61 1.92 -8.95
N PRO A 128 8.33 2.28 -9.09
CA PRO A 128 7.68 2.30 -10.39
C PRO A 128 8.31 3.37 -11.28
N GLU A 129 8.17 3.19 -12.59
CA GLU A 129 8.55 4.21 -13.56
C GLU A 129 7.84 5.53 -13.24
N PRO A 130 8.54 6.68 -13.34
CA PRO A 130 7.93 7.98 -13.09
C PRO A 130 6.74 8.22 -14.02
N ARG A 131 5.65 8.70 -13.46
CA ARG A 131 4.49 9.08 -14.25
C ARG A 131 4.67 10.47 -14.84
N GLU A 132 4.41 10.59 -16.13
CA GLU A 132 4.33 11.89 -16.79
C GLU A 132 2.97 12.55 -16.53
N PHE A 133 2.98 13.83 -16.26
CA PHE A 133 1.80 14.65 -16.05
C PHE A 133 1.79 15.80 -17.03
N GLN A 134 0.59 16.19 -17.48
CA GLN A 134 0.43 17.44 -18.22
C GLN A 134 0.73 18.63 -17.31
N ASP A 135 1.29 19.69 -17.89
CA ASP A 135 1.52 20.94 -17.18
C ASP A 135 0.21 21.52 -16.63
N PHE A 136 0.29 22.14 -15.46
CA PHE A 136 -0.86 22.80 -14.87
C PHE A 136 -1.33 23.95 -15.79
N GLY A 137 -2.61 23.94 -16.14
CA GLY A 137 -3.19 24.89 -17.07
C GLY A 137 -3.06 24.53 -18.55
N ALA A 138 -2.34 23.44 -18.89
CA ALA A 138 -2.38 22.92 -20.26
C ALA A 138 -3.76 22.35 -20.60
N TRP A 139 -4.26 22.70 -21.77
CA TRP A 139 -5.51 22.14 -22.28
C TRP A 139 -5.35 20.66 -22.63
N SER A 140 -6.25 19.85 -22.13
CA SER A 140 -6.27 18.40 -22.44
C SER A 140 -7.04 18.09 -23.73
N ILE A 141 -7.67 19.07 -24.31
CA ILE A 141 -8.40 19.00 -25.58
C ILE A 141 -7.86 20.07 -26.54
N GLU A 142 -7.83 19.73 -27.81
CA GLU A 142 -7.53 20.73 -28.84
C GLU A 142 -8.69 21.72 -28.92
N THR A 143 -8.39 23.01 -28.82
CA THR A 143 -9.39 24.08 -28.88
C THR A 143 -9.39 24.70 -30.26
N ASP A 144 -10.55 24.81 -30.87
CA ASP A 144 -10.75 25.44 -32.17
C ASP A 144 -10.91 26.97 -32.07
N LEU A 145 -11.32 27.47 -30.92
CA LEU A 145 -11.51 28.90 -30.64
C LEU A 145 -11.18 29.25 -29.20
N ILE A 146 -10.35 30.27 -29.00
CA ILE A 146 -10.09 30.91 -27.71
C ILE A 146 -10.64 32.33 -27.75
N VAL A 147 -11.69 32.61 -26.97
CA VAL A 147 -12.25 33.94 -26.79
C VAL A 147 -11.44 34.65 -25.70
N LYS A 148 -10.92 35.83 -26.00
CA LYS A 148 -10.13 36.67 -25.06
C LYS A 148 -11.05 37.70 -24.41
#